data_5d19d3d7ee6c08431e5b1bd4a1549548
#
_entry.id   5d19d3d7ee6c08431e5b1bd4a1549548
#
_cell.length_a   1.000
_cell.length_b   1.000
_cell.length_c   1.000
_cell.angle_alpha   90.00
_cell.angle_beta   90.00
_cell.angle_gamma   90.00
#
_symmetry.space_group_name_H-M   'P 1'
#
loop_
_entity.id
_entity.type
_entity.pdbx_description
1 polymer ?
#
loop_
_entity_poly.entity_id
_entity_poly.type
_entity_poly.pdbx_seq_one_letter_code
_entity_poly.pdbx_strand_id
1 'polypeptide(L)'
;MTDNNQNSREQFYQHISGQNLTPLWESLHHLVPKTPNANCAPAYWNYQEIRPLLLESGSLIGAKEAVRRVLVLENPALRGQSSITATLYAGLQLIMPGEVAPSHRHNQSALRFIVEGKGAFTAVDGERTPMNEGDFILT
;
A
#
# COMPACT_ATOMS: atom_id res chain seq x y z
N MET A 1 -48.69 -13.95 16.19
CA MET A 1 -48.19 -13.91 14.77
C MET A 1 -46.74 -13.47 14.64
N THR A 2 -46.13 -12.85 15.64
CA THR A 2 -44.72 -12.34 15.63
C THR A 2 -43.66 -13.43 15.77
N ASP A 3 -43.90 -14.47 16.62
CA ASP A 3 -42.88 -15.51 16.91
C ASP A 3 -42.51 -16.39 15.71
N ASN A 4 -43.50 -16.71 14.84
CA ASN A 4 -43.26 -17.60 13.71
C ASN A 4 -42.39 -16.95 12.61
N ASN A 5 -42.48 -15.61 12.47
CA ASN A 5 -41.73 -14.86 11.48
C ASN A 5 -40.28 -14.64 11.94
N GLN A 6 -40.05 -14.47 13.22
CA GLN A 6 -38.73 -14.32 13.82
C GLN A 6 -37.90 -15.62 13.70
N ASN A 7 -38.51 -16.76 13.99
CA ASN A 7 -37.89 -18.09 13.85
C ASN A 7 -37.54 -18.41 12.38
N SER A 8 -38.40 -18.04 11.43
CA SER A 8 -38.13 -18.21 9.99
C SER A 8 -36.98 -17.34 9.49
N ARG A 9 -36.82 -16.13 10.03
CA ARG A 9 -35.74 -15.23 9.70
C ARG A 9 -34.39 -15.74 10.24
N GLU A 10 -34.36 -16.22 11.46
CA GLU A 10 -33.14 -16.81 12.05
C GLU A 10 -32.69 -18.06 11.30
N GLN A 11 -33.61 -18.93 10.94
CA GLN A 11 -33.33 -20.12 10.11
C GLN A 11 -32.79 -19.74 8.73
N PHE A 12 -33.32 -18.72 8.10
CA PHE A 12 -32.83 -18.20 6.83
C PHE A 12 -31.40 -17.68 6.96
N TYR A 13 -31.10 -16.90 8.01
CA TYR A 13 -29.75 -16.38 8.24
C TYR A 13 -28.73 -17.47 8.55
N GLN A 14 -29.12 -18.48 9.30
CA GLN A 14 -28.27 -19.66 9.52
C GLN A 14 -28.01 -20.41 8.20
N HIS A 15 -29.04 -20.57 7.36
CA HIS A 15 -28.90 -21.25 6.08
C HIS A 15 -27.95 -20.52 5.14
N ILE A 16 -28.14 -19.22 4.95
CA ILE A 16 -27.27 -18.43 4.06
C ILE A 16 -25.83 -18.32 4.62
N SER A 17 -25.66 -18.24 5.92
CA SER A 17 -24.34 -18.25 6.57
C SER A 17 -23.59 -19.56 6.30
N GLY A 18 -24.28 -20.69 6.33
CA GLY A 18 -23.72 -22.00 5.99
C GLY A 18 -23.28 -22.11 4.52
N GLN A 19 -23.77 -21.25 3.65
CA GLN A 19 -23.35 -21.12 2.25
C GLN A 19 -22.31 -19.99 1.99
N ASN A 20 -21.75 -19.42 3.08
CA ASN A 20 -20.85 -18.25 3.01
C ASN A 20 -21.48 -17.01 2.35
N LEU A 21 -22.79 -16.83 2.52
CA LEU A 21 -23.52 -15.67 2.02
C LEU A 21 -23.80 -14.71 3.16
N THR A 22 -23.59 -13.43 2.92
CA THR A 22 -23.86 -12.34 3.88
C THR A 22 -24.96 -11.43 3.29
N PRO A 23 -26.01 -11.13 4.06
CA PRO A 23 -27.09 -10.28 3.58
C PRO A 23 -26.64 -8.82 3.53
N LEU A 24 -26.64 -8.23 2.33
CA LEU A 24 -26.20 -6.86 2.13
C LEU A 24 -27.01 -5.85 2.95
N TRP A 25 -28.32 -6.09 3.11
CA TRP A 25 -29.20 -5.18 3.87
C TRP A 25 -28.85 -5.04 5.35
N GLU A 26 -28.11 -5.98 5.93
CA GLU A 26 -27.62 -5.88 7.30
C GLU A 26 -26.35 -5.00 7.41
N SER A 27 -25.57 -4.92 6.34
CA SER A 27 -24.27 -4.22 6.32
C SER A 27 -24.23 -2.99 5.40
N LEU A 28 -25.28 -2.75 4.60
CA LEU A 28 -25.30 -1.71 3.57
C LEU A 28 -24.92 -0.31 4.12
N HIS A 29 -25.43 0.05 5.28
CA HIS A 29 -25.19 1.35 5.91
C HIS A 29 -23.72 1.56 6.35
N HIS A 30 -22.97 0.47 6.58
CA HIS A 30 -21.54 0.52 6.84
C HIS A 30 -20.72 0.59 5.55
N LEU A 31 -21.18 -0.10 4.49
CA LEU A 31 -20.50 -0.17 3.21
C LEU A 31 -20.70 1.07 2.34
N VAL A 32 -21.87 1.72 2.49
CA VAL A 32 -22.25 2.92 1.73
C VAL A 32 -22.68 4.02 2.70
N PRO A 33 -21.77 4.59 3.48
CA PRO A 33 -22.10 5.67 4.40
C PRO A 33 -22.48 6.94 3.62
N LYS A 34 -23.33 7.78 4.20
CA LYS A 34 -23.77 9.06 3.61
C LYS A 34 -22.62 10.07 3.46
N THR A 35 -21.60 9.94 4.29
CA THR A 35 -20.40 10.79 4.26
C THR A 35 -19.17 9.88 4.13
N PRO A 36 -18.08 10.34 3.48
CA PRO A 36 -16.84 9.59 3.42
C PRO A 36 -16.39 9.18 4.83
N ASN A 37 -16.14 7.89 5.01
CA ASN A 37 -15.61 7.33 6.25
C ASN A 37 -14.22 6.75 5.96
N ALA A 38 -13.19 7.59 6.05
CA ALA A 38 -11.82 7.19 5.87
C ALA A 38 -11.18 6.84 7.22
N ASN A 39 -10.55 5.67 7.30
CA ASN A 39 -9.74 5.28 8.45
C ASN A 39 -8.36 5.96 8.45
N CYS A 40 -8.14 6.91 7.55
CA CYS A 40 -6.89 7.63 7.37
C CYS A 40 -7.00 9.04 7.92
N ALA A 41 -5.94 9.52 8.55
CA ALA A 41 -5.80 10.93 8.90
C ALA A 41 -5.17 11.70 7.71
N PRO A 42 -5.51 12.97 7.50
CA PRO A 42 -4.75 13.83 6.60
C PRO A 42 -3.29 13.88 7.04
N ALA A 43 -2.38 13.70 6.08
CA ALA A 43 -0.93 13.70 6.35
C ALA A 43 -0.19 14.35 5.18
N TYR A 44 0.93 14.97 5.51
CA TYR A 44 1.83 15.60 4.56
C TYR A 44 3.28 15.27 4.94
N TRP A 45 4.07 14.91 3.95
CA TRP A 45 5.50 14.62 4.11
C TRP A 45 6.30 15.59 3.24
N ASN A 46 7.01 16.50 3.90
CA ASN A 46 7.91 17.42 3.22
C ASN A 46 9.17 16.69 2.78
N TYR A 47 9.41 16.61 1.48
CA TYR A 47 10.57 15.93 0.92
C TYR A 47 11.90 16.50 1.42
N GLN A 48 11.99 17.81 1.58
CA GLN A 48 13.22 18.46 2.08
C GLN A 48 13.60 18.01 3.52
N GLU A 49 12.60 17.69 4.32
CA GLU A 49 12.80 17.19 5.68
C GLU A 49 13.11 15.68 5.72
N ILE A 50 12.51 14.91 4.81
CA ILE A 50 12.68 13.45 4.75
C ILE A 50 13.96 13.07 4.01
N ARG A 51 14.39 13.83 3.03
CA ARG A 51 15.59 13.54 2.22
C ARG A 51 16.84 13.28 3.05
N PRO A 52 17.20 14.09 4.06
CA PRO A 52 18.35 13.81 4.92
C PRO A 52 18.25 12.45 5.62
N LEU A 53 17.08 12.11 6.14
CA LEU A 53 16.82 10.82 6.80
C LEU A 53 16.96 9.63 5.84
N LEU A 54 16.47 9.81 4.62
CA LEU A 54 16.62 8.81 3.56
C LEU A 54 18.10 8.59 3.20
N LEU A 55 18.87 9.64 3.06
CA LEU A 55 20.32 9.55 2.78
C LEU A 55 21.09 8.95 3.96
N GLU A 56 20.75 9.30 5.18
CA GLU A 56 21.33 8.71 6.40
C GLU A 56 21.11 7.20 6.44
N SER A 57 19.93 6.71 6.04
CA SER A 57 19.66 5.28 5.94
C SER A 57 20.64 4.57 4.99
N GLY A 58 21.12 5.25 3.95
CA GLY A 58 22.12 4.73 3.01
C GLY A 58 23.47 4.46 3.66
N SER A 59 23.87 5.27 4.65
CA SER A 59 25.13 5.12 5.37
C SER A 59 25.05 4.12 6.54
N LEU A 60 23.86 3.90 7.09
CA LEU A 60 23.63 3.06 8.27
C LEU A 60 23.21 1.63 7.92
N ILE A 61 22.41 1.46 6.88
CA ILE A 61 21.79 0.17 6.52
C ILE A 61 22.28 -0.27 5.15
N GLY A 62 23.04 -1.35 5.10
CA GLY A 62 23.58 -1.89 3.85
C GLY A 62 22.50 -2.47 2.93
N ALA A 63 22.76 -2.48 1.61
CA ALA A 63 21.82 -3.00 0.62
C ALA A 63 21.41 -4.46 0.87
N LYS A 64 22.35 -5.30 1.34
CA LYS A 64 22.09 -6.70 1.67
C LYS A 64 21.14 -6.86 2.87
N GLU A 65 21.31 -6.03 3.87
CA GLU A 65 20.45 -6.01 5.07
C GLU A 65 19.05 -5.51 4.75
N ALA A 66 18.98 -4.37 4.06
CA ALA A 66 17.71 -3.73 3.72
C ALA A 66 16.90 -4.55 2.70
N VAL A 67 17.55 -5.35 1.85
CA VAL A 67 16.99 -5.94 0.63
C VAL A 67 16.42 -4.86 -0.31
N ARG A 68 15.60 -3.97 0.27
CA ARG A 68 15.06 -2.74 -0.34
C ARG A 68 15.06 -1.65 0.71
N ARG A 69 15.89 -0.64 0.53
CA ARG A 69 15.96 0.50 1.44
C ARG A 69 14.82 1.48 1.11
N VAL A 70 13.70 1.31 1.80
CA VAL A 70 12.48 2.11 1.61
C VAL A 70 12.03 2.71 2.93
N LEU A 71 11.83 4.01 2.98
CA LEU A 71 11.08 4.67 4.04
C LEU A 71 9.62 4.73 3.63
N VAL A 72 8.78 3.97 4.30
CA VAL A 72 7.34 3.93 4.03
C VAL A 72 6.68 5.21 4.53
N LEU A 73 5.89 5.86 3.69
CA LEU A 73 5.04 6.98 4.06
C LEU A 73 3.80 6.43 4.78
N GLU A 74 3.94 6.17 6.05
CA GLU A 74 2.90 5.50 6.84
C GLU A 74 1.90 6.50 7.42
N ASN A 75 0.62 6.29 7.11
CA ASN A 75 -0.44 7.15 7.60
C ASN A 75 -0.47 7.20 9.14
N PRO A 76 -0.57 8.38 9.77
CA PRO A 76 -0.57 8.50 11.23
C PRO A 76 -1.68 7.68 11.92
N ALA A 77 -2.82 7.48 11.26
CA ALA A 77 -3.92 6.65 11.79
C ALA A 77 -3.72 5.14 11.53
N LEU A 78 -2.74 4.74 10.71
CA LEU A 78 -2.44 3.36 10.33
C LEU A 78 -1.05 2.91 10.76
N ARG A 79 -0.53 3.46 11.87
CA ARG A 79 0.82 3.13 12.37
C ARG A 79 0.98 1.64 12.63
N GLY A 80 2.11 1.08 12.17
CA GLY A 80 2.42 -0.34 12.24
C GLY A 80 1.84 -1.20 11.12
N GLN A 81 1.09 -0.61 10.17
CA GLN A 81 0.50 -1.32 9.04
C GLN A 81 1.27 -1.12 7.73
N SER A 82 2.30 -0.29 7.72
CA SER A 82 3.10 0.04 6.53
C SER A 82 2.25 0.51 5.35
N SER A 83 1.19 1.29 5.61
CA SER A 83 0.21 1.71 4.62
C SER A 83 0.01 3.22 4.63
N ILE A 84 -0.10 3.82 3.44
CA ILE A 84 -0.44 5.24 3.29
C ILE A 84 -1.96 5.46 3.32
N THR A 85 -2.71 4.48 2.79
CA THR A 85 -4.17 4.37 2.92
C THR A 85 -4.54 2.90 3.08
N ALA A 86 -5.82 2.59 3.26
CA ALA A 86 -6.29 1.21 3.34
C ALA A 86 -5.97 0.35 2.09
N THR A 87 -5.72 0.98 0.94
CA THR A 87 -5.51 0.29 -0.35
C THR A 87 -4.23 0.70 -1.07
N LEU A 88 -3.51 1.70 -0.58
CA LEU A 88 -2.31 2.21 -1.21
C LEU A 88 -1.10 2.06 -0.30
N TYR A 89 0.01 1.68 -0.92
CA TYR A 89 1.34 1.71 -0.35
C TYR A 89 2.16 2.80 -1.05
N ALA A 90 2.91 3.60 -0.32
CA ALA A 90 3.87 4.53 -0.88
C ALA A 90 5.10 4.64 0.01
N GLY A 91 6.25 4.88 -0.61
CA GLY A 91 7.50 5.03 0.11
C GLY A 91 8.58 5.66 -0.76
N LEU A 92 9.62 6.15 -0.11
CA LEU A 92 10.83 6.67 -0.74
C LEU A 92 11.90 5.59 -0.72
N GLN A 93 12.33 5.13 -1.87
CA GLN A 93 13.39 4.14 -2.01
C GLN A 93 14.71 4.82 -2.32
N LEU A 94 15.77 4.43 -1.62
CA LEU A 94 17.15 4.84 -1.89
C LEU A 94 17.94 3.65 -2.45
N ILE A 95 18.60 3.88 -3.59
CA ILE A 95 19.60 2.99 -4.18
C ILE A 95 20.89 3.78 -4.34
N MET A 96 21.95 3.33 -3.70
CA MET A 96 23.27 3.96 -3.77
C MET A 96 24.01 3.52 -5.03
N PRO A 97 25.02 4.27 -5.49
CA PRO A 97 25.85 3.85 -6.62
C PRO A 97 26.42 2.45 -6.42
N GLY A 98 26.26 1.59 -7.42
CA GLY A 98 26.72 0.20 -7.40
C GLY A 98 25.81 -0.80 -6.69
N GLU A 99 24.74 -0.34 -6.04
CA GLU A 99 23.77 -1.24 -5.41
C GLU A 99 22.79 -1.83 -6.44
N VAL A 100 22.38 -3.04 -6.17
CA VAL A 100 21.35 -3.77 -6.95
C VAL A 100 20.26 -4.25 -6.00
N ALA A 101 19.03 -3.81 -6.24
CA ALA A 101 17.86 -4.36 -5.56
C ALA A 101 17.48 -5.70 -6.23
N PRO A 102 17.35 -6.81 -5.46
CA PRO A 102 17.02 -8.12 -6.03
C PRO A 102 15.68 -8.10 -6.79
N SER A 103 15.58 -8.93 -7.83
CA SER A 103 14.32 -9.11 -8.55
C SER A 103 13.26 -9.75 -7.65
N HIS A 104 12.00 -9.42 -7.86
CA HIS A 104 10.85 -9.98 -7.15
C HIS A 104 9.61 -9.88 -8.03
N ARG A 105 8.57 -10.59 -7.65
CA ARG A 105 7.25 -10.51 -8.27
C ARG A 105 6.21 -10.11 -7.24
N HIS A 106 5.21 -9.36 -7.67
CA HIS A 106 4.04 -9.01 -6.88
C HIS A 106 2.81 -8.91 -7.79
N ASN A 107 1.64 -9.05 -7.20
CA ASN A 107 0.37 -8.95 -7.92
C ASN A 107 -0.15 -7.49 -8.00
N GLN A 108 0.39 -6.62 -7.13
CA GLN A 108 0.03 -5.22 -7.11
C GLN A 108 0.64 -4.50 -8.30
N SER A 109 -0.11 -3.63 -8.94
CA SER A 109 0.43 -2.64 -9.86
C SER A 109 1.38 -1.72 -9.11
N ALA A 110 2.53 -1.44 -9.70
CA ALA A 110 3.50 -0.53 -9.12
C ALA A 110 3.86 0.60 -10.08
N LEU A 111 4.16 1.73 -9.49
CA LEU A 111 4.73 2.86 -10.22
C LEU A 111 5.97 3.38 -9.48
N ARG A 112 6.90 3.92 -10.24
CA ARG A 112 8.07 4.62 -9.73
C ARG A 112 8.12 6.01 -10.34
N PHE A 113 8.21 7.01 -9.50
CA PHE A 113 8.55 8.36 -9.89
C PHE A 113 9.99 8.64 -9.44
N ILE A 114 10.86 9.02 -10.37
CA ILE A 114 12.26 9.26 -10.08
C ILE A 114 12.42 10.71 -9.62
N VAL A 115 12.57 10.88 -8.32
CA VAL A 115 12.69 12.21 -7.69
C VAL A 115 14.09 12.78 -7.90
N GLU A 116 15.13 11.94 -7.75
CA GLU A 116 16.53 12.29 -7.95
C GLU A 116 17.28 11.06 -8.48
N GLY A 117 18.31 11.28 -9.27
CA GLY A 117 19.23 10.22 -9.67
C GLY A 117 19.65 10.28 -11.14
N LYS A 118 20.75 9.59 -11.42
CA LYS A 118 21.30 9.48 -12.77
C LYS A 118 21.99 8.13 -12.94
N GLY A 119 21.77 7.49 -14.10
CA GLY A 119 22.47 6.27 -14.48
C GLY A 119 21.93 4.97 -13.88
N ALA A 120 20.86 5.03 -13.09
CA ALA A 120 20.15 3.85 -12.62
C ALA A 120 19.25 3.26 -13.72
N PHE A 121 18.83 2.01 -13.53
CA PHE A 121 17.84 1.36 -14.38
C PHE A 121 16.99 0.39 -13.59
N THR A 122 15.80 0.09 -14.08
CA THR A 122 15.01 -1.06 -13.65
C THR A 122 14.89 -2.06 -14.79
N ALA A 123 14.64 -3.32 -14.46
CA ALA A 123 14.33 -4.34 -15.45
C ALA A 123 13.00 -4.99 -15.13
N VAL A 124 12.10 -5.04 -16.11
CA VAL A 124 10.77 -5.64 -16.01
C VAL A 124 10.65 -6.66 -17.13
N ASP A 125 10.36 -7.91 -16.77
CA ASP A 125 10.28 -9.05 -17.72
C ASP A 125 11.50 -9.17 -18.65
N GLY A 126 12.69 -8.80 -18.14
CA GLY A 126 13.95 -8.82 -18.88
C GLY A 126 14.24 -7.57 -19.70
N GLU A 127 13.30 -6.64 -19.81
CA GLU A 127 13.47 -5.38 -20.51
C GLU A 127 14.06 -4.32 -19.58
N ARG A 128 15.18 -3.72 -20.01
CA ARG A 128 15.90 -2.72 -19.24
C ARG A 128 15.37 -1.32 -19.54
N THR A 129 14.89 -0.64 -18.51
CA THR A 129 14.40 0.74 -18.60
C THR A 129 15.31 1.66 -17.78
N PRO A 130 15.98 2.66 -18.41
CA PRO A 130 16.75 3.64 -17.66
C PRO A 130 15.83 4.49 -16.78
N MET A 131 16.39 4.99 -15.68
CA MET A 131 15.68 5.83 -14.72
C MET A 131 16.40 7.18 -14.60
N ASN A 132 15.77 8.23 -15.07
CA ASN A 132 16.25 9.59 -14.93
C ASN A 132 15.31 10.42 -14.07
N GLU A 133 15.81 11.48 -13.49
CA GLU A 133 14.98 12.41 -12.73
C GLU A 133 13.78 12.91 -13.56
N GLY A 134 12.60 12.84 -12.96
CA GLY A 134 11.33 13.16 -13.60
C GLY A 134 10.66 12.00 -14.34
N ASP A 135 11.33 10.85 -14.52
CA ASP A 135 10.73 9.69 -15.17
C ASP A 135 9.62 9.07 -14.31
N PHE A 136 8.58 8.59 -14.99
CA PHE A 136 7.44 7.90 -14.40
C PHE A 136 7.32 6.51 -15.04
N ILE A 137 7.58 5.46 -14.27
CA ILE A 137 7.66 4.08 -14.75
C ILE A 137 6.55 3.25 -14.13
N LEU A 138 5.75 2.61 -14.97
CA LEU A 138 4.69 1.68 -14.57
C LEU A 138 5.16 0.24 -14.76
N THR A 139 4.77 -0.64 -13.82
CA THR A 139 5.08 -2.09 -13.85
C THR A 139 3.91 -2.90 -13.35
#